data_3c0497b7261025d6a058a6bfa11ef36d
#
_entry.id   3c0497b7261025d6a058a6bfa11ef36d
#
_cell.length_a   1.000
_cell.length_b   1.000
_cell.length_c   1.000
_cell.angle_alpha   90.00
_cell.angle_beta   90.00
_cell.angle_gamma   90.00
#
_symmetry.space_group_name_H-M   'P 1'
#
loop_
_entity.id
_entity.type
_entity.pdbx_description
1 polymer ?
#
loop_
_entity_poly.entity_id
_entity_poly.type
_entity_poly.pdbx_seq_one_letter_code
_entity_poly.pdbx_strand_id
1 'polypeptide(L)'
;MHDPYLYEGTEVLRNKLGIRDKAELEKAEGDYTSFRLRSILDDPVLGDYDFKHFCRYHETIFQDVYDWAGIPRTIDIEKAERALGGWSIEYAKADTIQVECSEALGHMRDIQWDKLDIDGKAKAFSDSLARLWKVHSFRE
;
A
#
# COMPACT_ATOMS: atom_id res chain seq x y z
N MET A 1 7.76 14.21 -16.88
CA MET A 1 8.45 13.16 -16.10
C MET A 1 7.96 11.80 -16.57
N HIS A 2 8.87 10.90 -16.83
CA HIS A 2 8.53 9.55 -17.26
C HIS A 2 8.20 8.66 -16.05
N ASP A 3 7.01 8.09 -16.04
CA ASP A 3 6.59 7.11 -15.01
C ASP A 3 6.79 5.69 -15.57
N PRO A 4 7.77 4.93 -15.05
CA PRO A 4 8.07 3.59 -15.57
C PRO A 4 6.97 2.56 -15.32
N TYR A 5 6.02 2.86 -14.45
CA TYR A 5 4.91 1.96 -14.11
C TYR A 5 3.73 2.06 -15.07
N LEU A 6 3.70 3.07 -15.92
CA LEU A 6 2.60 3.26 -16.88
C LEU A 6 2.94 2.66 -18.24
N TYR A 7 1.92 2.25 -18.99
CA TYR A 7 2.07 2.05 -20.43
C TYR A 7 2.32 3.39 -21.10
N GLU A 8 3.23 3.42 -22.06
CA GLU A 8 3.63 4.64 -22.75
C GLU A 8 2.43 5.39 -23.34
N GLY A 9 2.35 6.69 -23.07
CA GLY A 9 1.28 7.55 -23.56
C GLY A 9 -0.09 7.33 -22.91
N THR A 10 -0.15 6.64 -21.78
CA THR A 10 -1.40 6.36 -21.06
C THR A 10 -1.29 6.66 -19.57
N GLU A 11 -2.44 6.64 -18.90
CA GLU A 11 -2.54 6.65 -17.43
C GLU A 11 -2.79 5.24 -16.85
N VAL A 12 -2.60 4.19 -17.65
CA VAL A 12 -2.86 2.81 -17.24
C VAL A 12 -1.58 2.16 -16.75
N LEU A 13 -1.62 1.64 -15.53
CA LEU A 13 -0.51 0.88 -14.94
C LEU A 13 -0.21 -0.39 -15.74
N ARG A 14 1.06 -0.65 -15.98
CA ARG A 14 1.52 -1.92 -16.55
C ARG A 14 1.05 -3.07 -15.66
N ASN A 15 0.56 -4.13 -16.24
CA ASN A 15 0.00 -5.24 -15.48
C ASN A 15 0.22 -6.58 -16.18
N LYS A 16 0.18 -7.65 -15.41
CA LYS A 16 0.36 -9.03 -15.91
C LYS A 16 -0.80 -9.52 -16.77
N LEU A 17 -1.94 -8.84 -16.70
CA LEU A 17 -3.17 -9.25 -17.36
C LEU A 17 -3.27 -8.72 -18.79
N GLY A 18 -2.35 -7.85 -19.20
CA GLY A 18 -2.36 -7.22 -20.51
C GLY A 18 -3.50 -6.21 -20.71
N ILE A 19 -4.10 -5.73 -19.62
CA ILE A 19 -5.22 -4.79 -19.68
C ILE A 19 -4.71 -3.38 -19.94
N ARG A 20 -5.30 -2.70 -20.92
CA ARG A 20 -4.95 -1.35 -21.36
C ARG A 20 -6.05 -0.31 -21.11
N ASP A 21 -7.18 -0.72 -20.58
CA ASP A 21 -8.28 0.15 -20.18
C ASP A 21 -8.27 0.33 -18.66
N LYS A 22 -8.37 1.58 -18.20
CA LYS A 22 -8.26 1.91 -16.78
C LYS A 22 -9.39 1.33 -15.94
N ALA A 23 -10.63 1.43 -16.42
CA ALA A 23 -11.78 0.92 -15.69
C ALA A 23 -11.79 -0.62 -15.63
N GLU A 24 -11.36 -1.27 -16.71
CA GLU A 24 -11.21 -2.72 -16.76
C GLU A 24 -10.10 -3.18 -15.79
N LEU A 25 -8.99 -2.47 -15.74
CA LEU A 25 -7.91 -2.78 -14.80
C LEU A 25 -8.36 -2.61 -13.34
N GLU A 26 -9.04 -1.54 -13.01
CA GLU A 26 -9.57 -1.31 -11.65
C GLU A 26 -10.51 -2.44 -11.22
N LYS A 27 -11.37 -2.90 -12.12
CA LYS A 27 -12.27 -4.03 -11.85
C LYS A 27 -11.49 -5.33 -11.63
N ALA A 28 -10.56 -5.66 -12.49
CA ALA A 28 -9.74 -6.86 -12.39
C ALA A 28 -8.87 -6.84 -11.12
N GLU A 29 -8.23 -5.70 -10.82
CA GLU A 29 -7.48 -5.51 -9.58
C GLU A 29 -8.35 -5.78 -8.35
N GLY A 30 -9.56 -5.21 -8.32
CA GLY A 30 -10.50 -5.43 -7.23
C GLY A 30 -10.87 -6.90 -7.04
N ASP A 31 -11.12 -7.61 -8.13
CA ASP A 31 -11.48 -9.04 -8.09
C ASP A 31 -10.30 -9.90 -7.56
N TYR A 32 -9.10 -9.72 -8.10
CA TYR A 32 -7.92 -10.48 -7.68
C TYR A 32 -7.51 -10.16 -6.25
N THR A 33 -7.46 -8.89 -5.87
CA THR A 33 -7.04 -8.49 -4.52
C THR A 33 -8.05 -8.93 -3.46
N SER A 34 -9.34 -8.90 -3.75
CA SER A 34 -10.38 -9.40 -2.84
C SER A 34 -10.22 -10.90 -2.59
N PHE A 35 -9.92 -11.67 -3.62
CA PHE A 35 -9.63 -13.11 -3.49
C PHE A 35 -8.40 -13.34 -2.59
N ARG A 36 -7.32 -12.61 -2.82
CA ARG A 36 -6.08 -12.75 -2.01
C ARG A 36 -6.28 -12.31 -0.56
N LEU A 37 -6.98 -11.21 -0.33
CA LEU A 37 -7.30 -10.73 1.02
C LEU A 37 -8.11 -11.77 1.79
N ARG A 38 -9.09 -12.40 1.14
CA ARG A 38 -9.86 -13.49 1.75
C ARG A 38 -8.98 -14.68 2.13
N SER A 39 -8.07 -15.06 1.25
CA SER A 39 -7.13 -16.17 1.50
C SER A 39 -6.22 -15.90 2.70
N ILE A 40 -5.83 -14.64 2.93
CA ILE A 40 -4.99 -14.23 4.07
C ILE A 40 -5.71 -14.42 5.41
N LEU A 41 -7.04 -14.33 5.45
CA LEU A 41 -7.81 -14.57 6.66
C LEU A 41 -7.68 -16.03 7.14
N ASP A 42 -7.59 -16.96 6.21
CA ASP A 42 -7.45 -18.39 6.51
C ASP A 42 -5.99 -18.82 6.66
N ASP A 43 -5.09 -18.17 5.91
CA ASP A 43 -3.66 -18.47 5.89
C ASP A 43 -2.84 -17.16 5.92
N PRO A 44 -2.64 -16.57 7.10
CA PRO A 44 -1.93 -15.31 7.24
C PRO A 44 -0.49 -15.39 6.78
N VAL A 45 0.02 -14.28 6.20
CA VAL A 45 1.44 -14.13 5.86
C VAL A 45 2.25 -14.01 7.15
N LEU A 46 3.11 -14.98 7.41
CA LEU A 46 3.94 -15.00 8.62
C LEU A 46 5.13 -14.04 8.51
N GLY A 47 5.46 -13.39 9.61
CA GLY A 47 6.58 -12.45 9.71
C GLY A 47 6.61 -11.72 11.03
N ASP A 48 7.50 -10.72 11.15
CA ASP A 48 7.81 -10.03 12.40
C ASP A 48 7.18 -8.63 12.48
N TYR A 49 6.20 -8.32 11.64
CA TYR A 49 5.54 -7.01 11.55
C TYR A 49 6.51 -5.86 11.26
N ASP A 50 7.58 -6.16 10.52
CA ASP A 50 8.56 -5.21 10.02
C ASP A 50 8.27 -4.82 8.56
N PHE A 51 9.15 -4.00 7.98
CA PHE A 51 9.01 -3.57 6.59
C PHE A 51 9.00 -4.73 5.60
N LYS A 52 9.84 -5.75 5.81
CA LYS A 52 9.87 -6.96 4.99
C LYS A 52 8.54 -7.70 5.01
N HIS A 53 7.94 -7.85 6.19
CA HIS A 53 6.63 -8.47 6.36
C HIS A 53 5.53 -7.66 5.67
N PHE A 54 5.57 -6.34 5.81
CA PHE A 54 4.67 -5.42 5.12
C PHE A 54 4.74 -5.58 3.60
N CYS A 55 5.94 -5.63 3.03
CA CYS A 55 6.13 -5.89 1.59
C CYS A 55 5.61 -7.26 1.16
N ARG A 56 5.76 -8.30 1.99
CA ARG A 56 5.24 -9.64 1.70
C ARG A 56 3.71 -9.68 1.67
N TYR A 57 3.03 -8.91 2.50
CA TYR A 57 1.58 -8.75 2.41
C TYR A 57 1.17 -8.12 1.08
N HIS A 58 1.85 -7.06 0.68
CA HIS A 58 1.59 -6.42 -0.61
C HIS A 58 1.82 -7.39 -1.78
N GLU A 59 2.93 -8.12 -1.76
CA GLU A 59 3.23 -9.15 -2.77
C GLU A 59 2.11 -10.18 -2.87
N THR A 60 1.66 -10.70 -1.73
CA THR A 60 0.58 -11.69 -1.68
C THR A 60 -0.72 -11.14 -2.28
N ILE A 61 -1.07 -9.90 -1.96
CA ILE A 61 -2.32 -9.28 -2.40
C ILE A 61 -2.30 -8.96 -3.89
N PHE A 62 -1.18 -8.46 -4.42
CA PHE A 62 -1.07 -7.93 -5.78
C PHE A 62 -0.34 -8.84 -6.78
N GLN A 63 0.08 -10.02 -6.37
CA GLN A 63 0.91 -10.93 -7.18
C GLN A 63 0.32 -11.30 -8.54
N ASP A 64 -0.99 -11.29 -8.66
CA ASP A 64 -1.67 -11.65 -9.91
C ASP A 64 -1.72 -10.50 -10.92
N VAL A 65 -1.54 -9.27 -10.46
CA VAL A 65 -1.81 -8.07 -11.25
C VAL A 65 -0.54 -7.33 -11.64
N TYR A 66 0.42 -7.17 -10.74
CA TYR A 66 1.61 -6.34 -10.96
C TYR A 66 2.91 -7.10 -10.78
N ASP A 67 3.87 -6.86 -11.68
CA ASP A 67 5.24 -7.40 -11.58
C ASP A 67 6.01 -6.84 -10.38
N TRP A 68 5.64 -5.64 -9.91
CA TRP A 68 6.27 -4.99 -8.76
C TRP A 68 5.60 -5.32 -7.42
N ALA A 69 4.68 -6.29 -7.37
CA ALA A 69 4.04 -6.69 -6.12
C ALA A 69 5.08 -6.97 -5.02
N GLY A 70 4.95 -6.29 -3.90
CA GLY A 70 5.90 -6.38 -2.78
C GLY A 70 7.16 -5.52 -2.91
N ILE A 71 7.30 -4.77 -4.00
CA ILE A 71 8.46 -3.91 -4.25
C ILE A 71 8.03 -2.45 -4.09
N PRO A 72 8.63 -1.69 -3.16
CA PRO A 72 8.32 -0.27 -3.00
C PRO A 72 8.57 0.51 -4.30
N ARG A 73 7.76 1.55 -4.52
CA ARG A 73 7.92 2.42 -5.68
C ARG A 73 9.30 3.08 -5.72
N THR A 74 9.79 3.31 -6.92
CA THR A 74 11.10 3.90 -7.18
C THR A 74 11.04 5.36 -7.59
N ILE A 75 9.83 5.93 -7.68
CA ILE A 75 9.60 7.34 -8.05
C ILE A 75 8.77 8.05 -6.99
N ASP A 76 8.93 9.37 -6.93
CA ASP A 76 8.05 10.21 -6.14
C ASP A 76 6.70 10.32 -6.85
N ILE A 77 5.62 10.28 -6.09
CA ILE A 77 4.26 10.40 -6.61
C ILE A 77 3.45 11.41 -5.81
N GLU A 78 2.43 11.94 -6.46
CA GLU A 78 1.46 12.84 -5.89
C GLU A 78 0.08 12.44 -6.40
N LYS A 79 -0.91 12.40 -5.52
CA LYS A 79 -2.29 12.07 -5.87
C LYS A 79 -3.23 13.12 -5.30
N ALA A 80 -4.23 13.50 -6.11
CA ALA A 80 -5.35 14.29 -5.63
C ALA A 80 -6.29 13.39 -4.83
N GLU A 81 -6.63 13.78 -3.61
CA GLU A 81 -7.48 13.01 -2.72
C GLU A 81 -8.86 13.64 -2.57
N ARG A 82 -9.91 12.84 -2.78
CA ARG A 82 -11.31 13.30 -2.65
C ARG A 82 -11.63 13.80 -1.24
N ALA A 83 -11.12 13.12 -0.22
CA ALA A 83 -11.32 13.49 1.18
C ALA A 83 -10.79 14.87 1.52
N LEU A 84 -9.85 15.39 0.73
CA LEU A 84 -9.24 16.71 0.87
C LEU A 84 -9.79 17.73 -0.14
N GLY A 85 -10.95 17.48 -0.73
CA GLY A 85 -11.54 18.37 -1.71
C GLY A 85 -10.77 18.46 -3.03
N GLY A 86 -10.02 17.42 -3.38
CA GLY A 86 -9.19 17.36 -4.59
C GLY A 86 -7.78 17.94 -4.44
N TRP A 87 -7.38 18.37 -3.23
CA TRP A 87 -6.01 18.79 -2.96
C TRP A 87 -5.05 17.62 -3.07
N SER A 88 -3.88 17.86 -3.65
CA SER A 88 -2.81 16.88 -3.72
C SER A 88 -2.21 16.59 -2.36
N ILE A 89 -1.84 15.32 -2.14
CA ILE A 89 -1.04 14.91 -0.99
C ILE A 89 0.39 14.67 -1.45
N GLU A 90 1.32 15.23 -0.71
CA GLU A 90 2.73 14.91 -0.83
C GLU A 90 3.04 13.68 0.04
N TYR A 91 3.25 12.55 -0.63
CA TYR A 91 3.66 11.31 0.01
C TYR A 91 5.16 11.31 0.32
N ALA A 92 5.65 10.29 1.04
CA ALA A 92 7.08 10.12 1.30
C ALA A 92 7.88 10.08 -0.01
N LYS A 93 9.10 10.60 0.01
CA LYS A 93 10.03 10.48 -1.11
C LYS A 93 10.41 9.01 -1.31
N ALA A 94 10.61 8.58 -2.56
CA ALA A 94 10.90 7.19 -2.88
C ALA A 94 12.12 6.65 -2.12
N ASP A 95 13.15 7.46 -1.95
CA ASP A 95 14.38 7.09 -1.25
C ASP A 95 14.25 7.00 0.28
N THR A 96 13.16 7.52 0.86
CA THR A 96 12.89 7.48 2.31
C THR A 96 11.81 6.47 2.71
N ILE A 97 11.17 5.79 1.76
CA ILE A 97 10.05 4.88 2.02
C ILE A 97 10.40 3.85 3.10
N GLN A 98 11.52 3.16 2.94
CA GLN A 98 11.90 2.08 3.86
C GLN A 98 12.08 2.60 5.29
N VAL A 99 12.74 3.73 5.46
CA VAL A 99 12.97 4.34 6.78
C VAL A 99 11.66 4.79 7.41
N GLU A 100 10.85 5.55 6.67
CA GLU A 100 9.59 6.10 7.20
C GLU A 100 8.56 5.00 7.49
N CYS A 101 8.45 3.99 6.62
CA CYS A 101 7.58 2.85 6.84
C CYS A 101 8.04 2.03 8.05
N SER A 102 9.34 1.77 8.17
CA SER A 102 9.92 1.04 9.31
C SER A 102 9.69 1.75 10.63
N GLU A 103 9.79 3.08 10.65
CA GLU A 103 9.49 3.89 11.84
C GLU A 103 8.00 3.79 12.22
N ALA A 104 7.10 3.88 11.24
CA ALA A 104 5.67 3.76 11.49
C ALA A 104 5.31 2.37 12.04
N LEU A 105 5.85 1.31 11.46
CA LEU A 105 5.63 -0.07 11.91
C LEU A 105 6.25 -0.32 13.29
N GLY A 106 7.45 0.21 13.55
CA GLY A 106 8.10 0.12 14.85
C GLY A 106 7.28 0.80 15.94
N HIS A 107 6.70 1.95 15.66
CA HIS A 107 5.80 2.64 16.58
C HIS A 107 4.56 1.78 16.90
N MET A 108 3.96 1.15 15.89
CA MET A 108 2.84 0.24 16.10
C MET A 108 3.19 -0.96 16.99
N ARG A 109 4.36 -1.56 16.78
CA ARG A 109 4.83 -2.69 17.59
C ARG A 109 5.06 -2.30 19.05
N ASP A 110 5.49 -1.08 19.31
CA ASP A 110 5.83 -0.59 20.65
C ASP A 110 4.60 -0.15 21.46
N ILE A 111 3.44 -0.05 20.83
CA ILE A 111 2.19 0.27 21.53
C ILE A 111 1.80 -0.89 22.45
N GLN A 112 1.52 -0.57 23.71
CA GLN A 112 1.04 -1.56 24.68
C GLN A 112 -0.48 -1.72 24.56
N TRP A 113 -0.91 -2.43 23.53
CA TRP A 113 -2.30 -2.59 23.13
C TRP A 113 -3.19 -3.15 24.24
N ASP A 114 -2.66 -4.08 25.03
CA ASP A 114 -3.35 -4.73 26.14
C ASP A 114 -3.67 -3.77 27.30
N LYS A 115 -2.98 -2.66 27.40
CA LYS A 115 -3.20 -1.63 28.43
C LYS A 115 -4.20 -0.55 28.01
N LEU A 116 -4.65 -0.57 26.77
CA LEU A 116 -5.59 0.42 26.23
C LEU A 116 -7.02 -0.11 26.31
N ASP A 117 -7.97 0.79 26.60
CA ASP A 117 -9.38 0.52 26.41
C ASP A 117 -9.74 0.55 24.91
N ILE A 118 -11.01 0.30 24.57
CA ILE A 118 -11.45 0.24 23.18
C ILE A 118 -11.24 1.57 22.44
N ASP A 119 -11.49 2.70 23.08
CA ASP A 119 -11.28 4.02 22.48
C ASP A 119 -9.80 4.31 22.27
N GLY A 120 -8.96 3.96 23.24
CA GLY A 120 -7.49 4.07 23.13
C GLY A 120 -6.93 3.19 22.02
N LYS A 121 -7.40 1.97 21.88
CA LYS A 121 -7.03 1.07 20.77
C LYS A 121 -7.44 1.65 19.41
N ALA A 122 -8.67 2.12 19.30
CA ALA A 122 -9.18 2.72 18.06
C ALA A 122 -8.34 3.94 17.65
N LYS A 123 -8.02 4.83 18.60
CA LYS A 123 -7.19 6.01 18.33
C LYS A 123 -5.78 5.62 17.91
N ALA A 124 -5.12 4.74 18.65
CA ALA A 124 -3.76 4.28 18.34
C ALA A 124 -3.68 3.59 16.97
N PHE A 125 -4.66 2.76 16.64
CA PHE A 125 -4.77 2.11 15.34
C PHE A 125 -4.95 3.13 14.20
N SER A 126 -5.89 4.07 14.37
CA SER A 126 -6.15 5.12 13.38
C SER A 126 -4.92 6.00 13.12
N ASP A 127 -4.23 6.42 14.17
CA ASP A 127 -3.01 7.24 14.04
C ASP A 127 -1.89 6.48 13.32
N SER A 128 -1.73 5.20 13.64
CA SER A 128 -0.74 4.33 13.02
C SER A 128 -1.04 4.07 11.54
N LEU A 129 -2.32 3.81 11.23
CA LEU A 129 -2.77 3.60 9.86
C LEU A 129 -2.58 4.87 9.00
N ALA A 130 -2.87 6.05 9.57
CA ALA A 130 -2.66 7.33 8.89
C ALA A 130 -1.18 7.57 8.55
N ARG A 131 -0.25 7.20 9.43
CA ARG A 131 1.19 7.29 9.17
C ARG A 131 1.62 6.39 8.01
N LEU A 132 1.19 5.13 8.01
CA LEU A 132 1.47 4.19 6.93
C LEU A 132 0.87 4.67 5.60
N TRP A 133 -0.35 5.15 5.63
CA TRP A 133 -1.03 5.68 4.44
C TRP A 133 -0.27 6.87 3.83
N LYS A 134 0.25 7.78 4.66
CA LYS A 134 1.00 8.95 4.20
C LYS A 134 2.34 8.59 3.56
N VAL A 135 2.95 7.47 3.96
CA VAL A 135 4.16 6.96 3.29
C VAL A 135 3.84 6.56 1.85
N HIS A 136 2.72 5.90 1.63
CA HIS A 136 2.29 5.39 0.33
C HIS A 136 3.41 4.63 -0.37
N SER A 137 3.77 3.48 0.19
CA SER A 137 4.99 2.75 -0.14
C SER A 137 5.01 2.17 -1.56
N PHE A 138 3.84 1.90 -2.16
CA PHE A 138 3.71 1.24 -3.45
C PHE A 138 3.11 2.16 -4.51
N ARG A 139 3.19 1.75 -5.77
CA ARG A 139 2.85 2.65 -6.90
C ARG A 139 1.35 2.81 -7.14
N GLU A 140 0.55 1.77 -6.99
CA GLU A 140 -0.91 1.73 -7.23
C GLU A 140 -1.75 2.41 -6.15
#